data_b6cbecd86a309725039229f863119f3e
#
_entry.id   b6cbecd86a309725039229f863119f3e
#
_cell.length_a   1.000
_cell.length_b   1.000
_cell.length_c   1.000
_cell.angle_alpha   90.00
_cell.angle_beta   90.00
_cell.angle_gamma   90.00
#
_symmetry.space_group_name_H-M   'P 1'
#
loop_
_entity.id
_entity.type
_entity.pdbx_description
1 polymer ?
#
loop_
_entity_poly.entity_id
_entity_poly.type
_entity_poly.pdbx_seq_one_letter_code
_entity_poly.pdbx_strand_id
1 'polypeptide(L)'
;MYRQLFPTPEVAAWRRAQDRARAVPRFTPGSIRLLDYELQYSDLLSLCPQWHDIFIDGALEYRADSAAPRILDCGGNVGLASLFFKRRFPSARITAYEADPAIYKMLRANLDANGAGDVESVHAALWTENGRVRFLAEGSDSGTIEVRSNGIDERTVDVPSLRLRDLIANDPNGRINLLKLDIEGAEDAVLADCEPVLDQIDAIVMDLHEFDPLVRQAPRVLELLTRNGFTYAVDEFVPQPWRPPVAPGTAPFPGKALLWSMTVRAWRA
;
A
#
# COMPACT_ATOMS: atom_id res chain seq x y z
N MET A 1 9.91 33.84 4.17
CA MET A 1 9.75 32.40 4.46
C MET A 1 11.16 31.83 4.64
N TYR A 2 11.63 31.74 5.90
CA TYR A 2 12.95 31.18 6.21
C TYR A 2 12.88 29.67 6.01
N ARG A 3 13.51 29.14 4.95
CA ARG A 3 13.81 27.71 4.85
C ARG A 3 14.67 27.36 6.08
N GLN A 4 14.23 26.35 6.85
CA GLN A 4 15.04 25.85 7.95
C GLN A 4 16.42 25.46 7.40
N LEU A 5 17.48 26.05 7.97
CA LEU A 5 18.88 25.81 7.59
C LEU A 5 19.35 24.37 7.90
N PHE A 6 18.55 23.61 8.66
CA PHE A 6 18.85 22.23 9.04
C PHE A 6 17.67 21.31 8.68
N PRO A 7 17.94 20.07 8.23
CA PRO A 7 16.92 19.09 7.97
C PRO A 7 16.18 18.73 9.26
N THR A 8 14.88 18.42 9.15
CA THR A 8 14.13 17.85 10.29
C THR A 8 14.75 16.51 10.72
N PRO A 9 14.49 16.04 11.95
CA PRO A 9 14.96 14.73 12.41
C PRO A 9 14.58 13.59 11.46
N GLU A 10 13.36 13.63 10.89
CA GLU A 10 12.85 12.66 9.94
C GLU A 10 13.70 12.64 8.66
N VAL A 11 13.94 13.80 8.07
CA VAL A 11 14.78 13.96 6.87
C VAL A 11 16.21 13.52 7.14
N ALA A 12 16.76 13.86 8.31
CA ALA A 12 18.11 13.46 8.69
C ALA A 12 18.23 11.92 8.86
N ALA A 13 17.22 11.28 9.45
CA ALA A 13 17.16 9.82 9.59
C ALA A 13 17.06 9.13 8.23
N TRP A 14 16.17 9.61 7.36
CA TRP A 14 16.01 9.12 6.00
C TRP A 14 17.29 9.21 5.18
N ARG A 15 18.00 10.35 5.19
CA ARG A 15 19.28 10.51 4.47
C ARG A 15 20.30 9.47 4.89
N ARG A 16 20.46 9.24 6.21
CA ARG A 16 21.37 8.19 6.72
C ARG A 16 20.96 6.80 6.26
N ALA A 17 19.65 6.51 6.22
CA ALA A 17 19.14 5.25 5.72
C ALA A 17 19.43 5.08 4.23
N GLN A 18 19.23 6.11 3.41
CA GLN A 18 19.54 6.10 1.98
C GLN A 18 21.05 5.88 1.71
N ASP A 19 21.91 6.54 2.47
CA ASP A 19 23.36 6.33 2.32
C ASP A 19 23.75 4.88 2.64
N ARG A 20 23.14 4.30 3.67
CA ARG A 20 23.31 2.88 3.99
C ARG A 20 22.73 1.97 2.91
N ALA A 21 21.56 2.29 2.36
CA ALA A 21 20.89 1.50 1.32
C ALA A 21 21.72 1.36 0.05
N ARG A 22 22.51 2.39 -0.30
CA ARG A 22 23.43 2.34 -1.46
C ARG A 22 24.57 1.33 -1.30
N ALA A 23 24.92 0.97 -0.06
CA ALA A 23 25.98 0.03 0.26
C ALA A 23 25.47 -1.40 0.53
N VAL A 24 24.17 -1.58 0.66
CA VAL A 24 23.53 -2.90 0.91
C VAL A 24 23.00 -3.44 -0.41
N PRO A 25 23.30 -4.70 -0.78
CA PRO A 25 22.71 -5.31 -1.97
C PRO A 25 21.16 -5.34 -1.88
N ARG A 26 20.49 -5.20 -3.04
CA ARG A 26 19.04 -5.34 -3.13
C ARG A 26 18.57 -6.69 -2.57
N PHE A 27 17.36 -6.70 -2.03
CA PHE A 27 16.72 -7.90 -1.47
C PHE A 27 17.52 -8.58 -0.36
N THR A 28 18.26 -7.78 0.42
CA THR A 28 18.98 -8.25 1.60
C THR A 28 18.20 -7.85 2.85
N PRO A 29 17.53 -8.81 3.51
CA PRO A 29 16.79 -8.54 4.74
C PRO A 29 17.70 -8.04 5.86
N GLY A 30 17.14 -7.17 6.69
CA GLY A 30 17.88 -6.62 7.82
C GLY A 30 17.02 -5.83 8.77
N SER A 31 17.67 -5.08 9.65
CA SER A 31 17.00 -4.15 10.55
C SER A 31 17.65 -2.77 10.56
N ILE A 32 16.86 -1.77 10.86
CA ILE A 32 17.30 -0.38 10.97
C ILE A 32 16.48 0.33 12.04
N ARG A 33 17.14 1.28 12.72
CA ARG A 33 16.44 2.24 13.57
C ARG A 33 16.27 3.57 12.82
N LEU A 34 15.02 3.98 12.64
CA LEU A 34 14.66 5.29 12.09
C LEU A 34 13.88 6.07 13.16
N LEU A 35 14.49 7.12 13.68
CA LEU A 35 13.97 7.84 14.87
C LEU A 35 13.76 6.89 16.04
N ASP A 36 12.52 6.76 16.49
CA ASP A 36 12.10 5.92 17.60
C ASP A 36 11.66 4.52 17.13
N TYR A 37 11.62 4.29 15.81
CA TYR A 37 11.15 3.01 15.24
C TYR A 37 12.28 2.02 15.03
N GLU A 38 12.08 0.81 15.51
CA GLU A 38 12.89 -0.38 15.23
C GLU A 38 12.23 -1.17 14.11
N LEU A 39 12.84 -1.20 12.92
CA LEU A 39 12.20 -1.74 11.72
C LEU A 39 13.00 -2.89 11.14
N GLN A 40 12.35 -4.03 10.90
CA GLN A 40 12.83 -5.05 9.98
C GLN A 40 12.41 -4.68 8.55
N TYR A 41 13.24 -5.00 7.59
CA TYR A 41 13.00 -4.77 6.17
C TYR A 41 13.49 -5.94 5.33
N SER A 42 12.86 -6.17 4.20
CA SER A 42 13.31 -7.13 3.18
C SER A 42 14.33 -6.51 2.24
N ASP A 43 14.15 -5.22 1.94
CA ASP A 43 15.02 -4.42 1.07
C ASP A 43 15.08 -2.98 1.60
N LEU A 44 16.28 -2.56 1.98
CA LEU A 44 16.46 -1.21 2.54
C LEU A 44 16.23 -0.11 1.49
N LEU A 45 16.51 -0.39 0.22
CA LEU A 45 16.31 0.59 -0.84
C LEU A 45 14.81 0.83 -1.12
N SER A 46 13.95 -0.17 -0.92
CA SER A 46 12.50 -0.04 -0.98
C SER A 46 11.90 0.62 0.27
N LEU A 47 12.47 0.37 1.45
CA LEU A 47 12.02 1.00 2.70
C LEU A 47 12.19 2.53 2.69
N CYS A 48 13.28 3.03 2.11
CA CYS A 48 13.63 4.44 2.15
C CYS A 48 12.60 5.37 1.48
N PRO A 49 12.11 5.13 0.24
CA PRO A 49 11.05 5.94 -0.35
C PRO A 49 9.74 5.82 0.43
N GLN A 50 9.32 4.63 0.86
CA GLN A 50 8.10 4.46 1.66
C GLN A 50 8.15 5.28 2.96
N TRP A 51 9.31 5.30 3.64
CA TRP A 51 9.50 6.17 4.81
C TRP A 51 9.37 7.64 4.44
N HIS A 52 9.98 8.07 3.34
CA HIS A 52 9.93 9.44 2.87
C HIS A 52 8.49 9.88 2.62
N ASP A 53 7.78 9.13 1.81
CA ASP A 53 6.43 9.44 1.37
C ASP A 53 5.45 9.48 2.56
N ILE A 54 5.55 8.52 3.48
CA ILE A 54 4.63 8.41 4.61
C ILE A 54 4.97 9.42 5.73
N PHE A 55 6.26 9.53 6.15
CA PHE A 55 6.62 10.28 7.36
C PHE A 55 7.17 11.68 7.08
N ILE A 56 7.58 11.99 5.85
CA ILE A 56 8.14 13.29 5.47
C ILE A 56 7.16 14.07 4.59
N ASP A 57 6.66 13.45 3.51
CA ASP A 57 5.72 14.10 2.59
C ASP A 57 4.26 14.00 3.05
N GLY A 58 3.97 13.08 4.01
CA GLY A 58 2.63 12.95 4.58
C GLY A 58 1.62 12.31 3.63
N ALA A 59 2.07 11.37 2.80
CA ALA A 59 1.21 10.71 1.81
C ALA A 59 -0.06 10.09 2.41
N LEU A 60 0.01 9.66 3.68
CA LEU A 60 -1.11 9.06 4.41
C LEU A 60 -1.76 10.01 5.43
N GLU A 61 -1.49 11.33 5.35
CA GLU A 61 -2.15 12.29 6.24
C GLU A 61 -3.67 12.26 6.02
N TYR A 62 -4.38 12.00 7.10
CA TYR A 62 -5.84 11.88 7.14
C TYR A 62 -6.41 12.64 8.34
N ARG A 63 -7.51 13.35 8.13
CA ARG A 63 -8.27 14.00 9.20
C ARG A 63 -9.47 13.13 9.55
N ALA A 64 -9.44 12.50 10.71
CA ALA A 64 -10.56 11.74 11.24
C ALA A 64 -11.45 12.61 12.11
N ASP A 65 -12.76 12.44 12.04
CA ASP A 65 -13.73 13.03 12.95
C ASP A 65 -13.80 12.27 14.29
N SER A 66 -13.22 11.08 14.34
CA SER A 66 -13.12 10.23 15.53
C SER A 66 -11.70 10.17 16.08
N ALA A 67 -11.54 10.17 17.39
CA ALA A 67 -10.26 9.89 18.05
C ALA A 67 -9.84 8.41 17.93
N ALA A 68 -10.78 7.51 17.60
CA ALA A 68 -10.57 6.07 17.44
C ALA A 68 -11.10 5.60 16.06
N PRO A 69 -10.53 6.07 14.93
CA PRO A 69 -11.02 5.71 13.62
C PRO A 69 -10.83 4.20 13.36
N ARG A 70 -11.77 3.62 12.60
CA ARG A 70 -11.63 2.29 12.03
C ARG A 70 -10.86 2.38 10.72
N ILE A 71 -9.72 1.71 10.63
CA ILE A 71 -8.82 1.75 9.47
C ILE A 71 -8.58 0.33 8.96
N LEU A 72 -8.72 0.13 7.65
CA LEU A 72 -8.23 -1.07 6.96
C LEU A 72 -6.97 -0.69 6.18
N ASP A 73 -5.85 -1.33 6.53
CA ASP A 73 -4.55 -1.18 5.86
C ASP A 73 -4.35 -2.38 4.93
N CYS A 74 -4.78 -2.23 3.69
CA CYS A 74 -4.78 -3.27 2.66
C CYS A 74 -3.45 -3.19 1.88
N GLY A 75 -2.60 -4.21 2.02
CA GLY A 75 -1.20 -4.20 1.62
C GLY A 75 -0.34 -3.56 2.71
N GLY A 76 -0.31 -4.19 3.90
CA GLY A 76 0.37 -3.65 5.08
C GLY A 76 1.89 -3.58 4.95
N ASN A 77 2.46 -4.34 4.01
CA ASN A 77 3.89 -4.46 3.79
C ASN A 77 4.64 -4.67 5.14
N VAL A 78 5.73 -3.99 5.38
CA VAL A 78 6.49 -4.08 6.64
C VAL A 78 5.88 -3.27 7.79
N GLY A 79 4.69 -2.67 7.61
CA GLY A 79 3.91 -2.04 8.67
C GLY A 79 4.08 -0.54 8.83
N LEU A 80 4.76 0.16 7.92
CA LEU A 80 4.98 1.60 8.03
C LEU A 80 3.68 2.41 8.10
N ALA A 81 2.69 2.08 7.25
CA ALA A 81 1.39 2.74 7.23
C ALA A 81 0.64 2.56 8.56
N SER A 82 0.55 1.33 9.05
CA SER A 82 -0.08 1.03 10.33
C SER A 82 0.61 1.73 11.51
N LEU A 83 1.95 1.78 11.54
CA LEU A 83 2.71 2.53 12.55
C LEU A 83 2.46 4.03 12.47
N PHE A 84 2.39 4.59 11.26
CA PHE A 84 2.04 5.99 11.04
C PHE A 84 0.63 6.30 11.59
N PHE A 85 -0.36 5.49 11.26
CA PHE A 85 -1.73 5.67 11.75
C PHE A 85 -1.81 5.53 13.27
N LYS A 86 -1.10 4.57 13.88
CA LYS A 86 -1.05 4.43 15.36
C LYS A 86 -0.39 5.63 16.02
N ARG A 87 0.67 6.21 15.43
CA ARG A 87 1.27 7.45 15.93
C ARG A 87 0.28 8.62 15.85
N ARG A 88 -0.48 8.71 14.76
CA ARG A 88 -1.43 9.81 14.52
C ARG A 88 -2.71 9.65 15.33
N PHE A 89 -3.18 8.43 15.49
CA PHE A 89 -4.40 8.05 16.18
C PHE A 89 -4.12 6.87 17.13
N PRO A 90 -3.60 7.11 18.33
CA PRO A 90 -3.21 6.03 19.26
C PRO A 90 -4.35 5.04 19.57
N SER A 91 -5.60 5.50 19.55
CA SER A 91 -6.81 4.68 19.80
C SER A 91 -7.43 4.10 18.53
N ALA A 92 -6.83 4.30 17.34
CA ALA A 92 -7.35 3.74 16.10
C ALA A 92 -7.47 2.21 16.18
N ARG A 93 -8.55 1.69 15.59
CA ARG A 93 -8.77 0.26 15.40
C ARG A 93 -8.32 -0.10 13.98
N ILE A 94 -7.16 -0.72 13.88
CA ILE A 94 -6.51 -1.01 12.60
C ILE A 94 -6.49 -2.51 12.38
N THR A 95 -6.88 -2.96 11.18
CA THR A 95 -6.59 -4.30 10.68
C THR A 95 -5.71 -4.16 9.45
N ALA A 96 -4.51 -4.74 9.49
CA ALA A 96 -3.54 -4.74 8.40
C ALA A 96 -3.52 -6.11 7.71
N TYR A 97 -3.59 -6.11 6.39
CA TYR A 97 -3.56 -7.33 5.56
C TYR A 97 -2.28 -7.34 4.75
N GLU A 98 -1.57 -8.46 4.78
CA GLU A 98 -0.35 -8.65 4.00
C GLU A 98 -0.31 -10.06 3.42
N ALA A 99 -0.07 -10.16 2.12
CA ALA A 99 -0.13 -11.42 1.37
C ALA A 99 1.19 -12.20 1.39
N ASP A 100 2.34 -11.51 1.29
CA ASP A 100 3.64 -12.17 1.31
C ASP A 100 3.94 -12.74 2.69
N PRO A 101 4.17 -14.06 2.83
CA PRO A 101 4.38 -14.69 4.13
C PRO A 101 5.67 -14.22 4.85
N ALA A 102 6.68 -13.78 4.10
CA ALA A 102 7.93 -13.29 4.67
C ALA A 102 7.76 -11.84 5.16
N ILE A 103 7.10 -11.01 4.35
CA ILE A 103 6.80 -9.61 4.68
C ILE A 103 5.80 -9.53 5.84
N TYR A 104 4.77 -10.39 5.86
CA TYR A 104 3.84 -10.48 6.99
C TYR A 104 4.53 -10.73 8.33
N LYS A 105 5.57 -11.58 8.37
CA LYS A 105 6.36 -11.80 9.59
C LYS A 105 7.08 -10.52 10.04
N MET A 106 7.59 -9.75 9.09
CA MET A 106 8.24 -8.46 9.37
C MET A 106 7.20 -7.42 9.84
N LEU A 107 6.03 -7.36 9.21
CA LEU A 107 4.90 -6.55 9.65
C LEU A 107 4.60 -6.80 11.14
N ARG A 108 4.37 -8.04 11.52
CA ARG A 108 4.10 -8.44 12.91
C ARG A 108 5.21 -7.98 13.85
N ALA A 109 6.46 -8.31 13.51
CA ALA A 109 7.61 -7.99 14.34
C ALA A 109 7.77 -6.45 14.50
N ASN A 110 7.54 -5.69 13.45
CA ASN A 110 7.63 -4.24 13.47
C ASN A 110 6.51 -3.61 14.32
N LEU A 111 5.29 -4.10 14.23
CA LEU A 111 4.17 -3.65 15.06
C LEU A 111 4.47 -3.91 16.54
N ASP A 112 4.92 -5.13 16.89
CA ASP A 112 5.22 -5.52 18.26
C ASP A 112 6.39 -4.70 18.83
N ALA A 113 7.47 -4.52 18.06
CA ALA A 113 8.66 -3.77 18.49
C ALA A 113 8.39 -2.28 18.74
N ASN A 114 7.36 -1.72 18.10
CA ASN A 114 7.05 -0.29 18.16
C ASN A 114 5.77 0.03 18.97
N GLY A 115 5.32 -0.90 19.82
CA GLY A 115 4.20 -0.67 20.72
C GLY A 115 2.82 -0.60 20.03
N ALA A 116 2.71 -1.12 18.81
CA ALA A 116 1.48 -1.20 18.02
C ALA A 116 0.93 -2.64 17.94
N GLY A 117 1.21 -3.47 18.93
CA GLY A 117 0.78 -4.88 18.97
C GLY A 117 -0.74 -5.08 19.07
N ASP A 118 -1.50 -4.01 19.33
CA ASP A 118 -2.96 -3.98 19.26
C ASP A 118 -3.52 -3.81 17.83
N VAL A 119 -2.67 -3.57 16.83
CA VAL A 119 -3.05 -3.67 15.42
C VAL A 119 -3.29 -5.14 15.09
N GLU A 120 -4.51 -5.44 14.66
CA GLU A 120 -4.81 -6.76 14.12
C GLU A 120 -4.09 -6.93 12.78
N SER A 121 -3.29 -7.98 12.63
CA SER A 121 -2.64 -8.27 11.37
C SER A 121 -3.05 -9.64 10.84
N VAL A 122 -3.35 -9.71 9.55
CA VAL A 122 -3.90 -10.88 8.88
C VAL A 122 -3.01 -11.25 7.69
N HIS A 123 -2.54 -12.51 7.68
CA HIS A 123 -1.80 -13.05 6.54
C HIS A 123 -2.78 -13.50 5.46
N ALA A 124 -3.11 -12.62 4.54
CA ALA A 124 -3.98 -12.91 3.41
C ALA A 124 -3.82 -11.87 2.31
N ALA A 125 -4.01 -12.27 1.08
CA ALA A 125 -4.28 -11.38 -0.05
C ALA A 125 -5.73 -10.89 0.03
N LEU A 126 -5.97 -9.62 -0.34
CA LEU A 126 -7.32 -9.13 -0.54
C LEU A 126 -7.70 -9.32 -2.02
N TRP A 127 -8.84 -9.94 -2.21
CA TRP A 127 -9.31 -10.30 -3.55
C TRP A 127 -10.84 -10.19 -3.64
N THR A 128 -11.39 -10.60 -4.78
CA THR A 128 -12.84 -10.63 -5.05
C THR A 128 -13.54 -11.90 -4.55
N GLU A 129 -12.77 -12.86 -4.00
CA GLU A 129 -13.27 -14.15 -3.53
C GLU A 129 -12.51 -14.61 -2.28
N ASN A 130 -13.22 -15.29 -1.39
CA ASN A 130 -12.61 -15.99 -0.27
C ASN A 130 -12.05 -17.34 -0.74
N GLY A 131 -10.84 -17.70 -0.29
CA GLY A 131 -10.23 -18.97 -0.65
C GLY A 131 -8.70 -18.93 -0.66
N ARG A 132 -8.11 -19.23 -1.79
CA ARG A 132 -6.66 -19.16 -2.01
C ARG A 132 -6.39 -18.57 -3.39
N VAL A 133 -5.31 -17.79 -3.48
CA VAL A 133 -4.82 -17.22 -4.74
C VAL A 133 -3.34 -17.52 -4.91
N ARG A 134 -2.92 -17.58 -6.15
CA ARG A 134 -1.50 -17.62 -6.49
C ARG A 134 -0.94 -16.21 -6.39
N PHE A 135 0.10 -16.06 -5.61
CA PHE A 135 0.73 -14.79 -5.31
C PHE A 135 2.21 -14.85 -5.68
N LEU A 136 2.67 -13.94 -6.51
CA LEU A 136 4.07 -13.80 -6.84
C LEU A 136 4.77 -13.03 -5.71
N ALA A 137 5.46 -13.76 -4.85
CA ALA A 137 6.21 -13.21 -3.73
C ALA A 137 7.58 -12.74 -4.23
N GLU A 138 7.74 -11.45 -4.44
CA GLU A 138 9.04 -10.89 -4.86
C GLU A 138 10.00 -10.65 -3.69
N GLY A 139 9.50 -10.82 -2.45
CA GLY A 139 10.29 -10.58 -1.23
C GLY A 139 10.62 -9.11 -0.99
N SER A 140 9.88 -8.20 -1.62
CA SER A 140 9.98 -6.75 -1.46
C SER A 140 8.59 -6.11 -1.43
N ASP A 141 8.48 -4.89 -1.91
CA ASP A 141 7.26 -4.09 -1.95
C ASP A 141 6.34 -4.33 -3.16
N SER A 142 6.70 -5.24 -4.07
CA SER A 142 6.02 -5.40 -5.38
C SER A 142 5.35 -6.76 -5.58
N GLY A 143 4.99 -7.47 -4.52
CA GLY A 143 4.30 -8.77 -4.64
C GLY A 143 2.90 -8.61 -5.23
N THR A 144 2.54 -9.41 -6.26
CA THR A 144 1.25 -9.27 -6.97
C THR A 144 0.49 -10.58 -7.07
N ILE A 145 -0.85 -10.50 -7.18
CA ILE A 145 -1.69 -11.67 -7.48
C ILE A 145 -1.49 -12.05 -8.94
N GLU A 146 -1.13 -13.30 -9.18
CA GLU A 146 -0.90 -13.82 -10.53
C GLU A 146 -2.23 -14.21 -11.18
N VAL A 147 -2.84 -13.28 -11.92
CA VAL A 147 -4.13 -13.52 -12.58
C VAL A 147 -3.98 -14.22 -13.95
N ARG A 148 -2.81 -14.17 -14.60
CA ARG A 148 -2.67 -14.56 -16.03
C ARG A 148 -1.33 -15.17 -16.45
N SER A 149 -0.52 -15.80 -15.59
CA SER A 149 0.70 -16.40 -16.11
C SER A 149 0.45 -17.84 -16.60
N ASN A 150 0.93 -18.13 -17.81
CA ASN A 150 0.98 -19.49 -18.36
C ASN A 150 2.26 -20.24 -17.93
N GLY A 151 3.07 -19.64 -17.05
CA GLY A 151 4.33 -20.18 -16.53
C GLY A 151 4.27 -20.40 -15.03
N ILE A 152 5.04 -21.38 -14.54
CA ILE A 152 5.29 -21.55 -13.11
C ILE A 152 6.53 -20.69 -12.79
N ASP A 153 6.35 -19.56 -12.10
CA ASP A 153 7.46 -18.85 -11.46
C ASP A 153 7.70 -19.52 -10.09
N GLU A 154 8.93 -19.91 -9.80
CA GLU A 154 9.31 -20.55 -8.53
C GLU A 154 9.04 -19.67 -7.31
N ARG A 155 8.86 -18.36 -7.51
CA ARG A 155 8.49 -17.38 -6.47
C ARG A 155 6.99 -17.33 -6.20
N THR A 156 6.18 -18.05 -6.98
CA THR A 156 4.74 -18.08 -6.79
C THR A 156 4.37 -18.99 -5.62
N VAL A 157 3.63 -18.45 -4.67
CA VAL A 157 3.12 -19.17 -3.51
C VAL A 157 1.59 -19.10 -3.45
N ASP A 158 0.97 -20.16 -2.92
CA ASP A 158 -0.45 -20.12 -2.61
C ASP A 158 -0.67 -19.44 -1.27
N VAL A 159 -1.45 -18.36 -1.26
CA VAL A 159 -1.79 -17.62 -0.04
C VAL A 159 -3.30 -17.62 0.18
N PRO A 160 -3.76 -17.50 1.44
CA PRO A 160 -5.18 -17.27 1.70
C PRO A 160 -5.65 -15.98 1.00
N SER A 161 -6.86 -15.99 0.47
CA SER A 161 -7.53 -14.80 -0.04
C SER A 161 -8.78 -14.50 0.77
N LEU A 162 -9.01 -13.22 1.03
CA LEU A 162 -10.19 -12.70 1.69
C LEU A 162 -10.88 -11.70 0.78
N ARG A 163 -12.19 -11.80 0.69
CA ARG A 163 -13.00 -10.88 -0.08
C ARG A 163 -13.17 -9.59 0.71
N LEU A 164 -12.59 -8.48 0.22
CA LEU A 164 -12.65 -7.18 0.92
C LEU A 164 -14.08 -6.72 1.14
N ARG A 165 -14.97 -6.93 0.19
CA ARG A 165 -16.42 -6.63 0.32
C ARG A 165 -17.03 -7.27 1.56
N ASP A 166 -16.73 -8.54 1.82
CA ASP A 166 -17.29 -9.26 2.96
C ASP A 166 -16.74 -8.74 4.28
N LEU A 167 -15.47 -8.33 4.30
CA LEU A 167 -14.84 -7.72 5.47
C LEU A 167 -15.47 -6.37 5.81
N ILE A 168 -15.77 -5.55 4.81
CA ILE A 168 -16.45 -4.26 5.00
C ILE A 168 -17.90 -4.49 5.44
N ALA A 169 -18.65 -5.34 4.73
CA ALA A 169 -20.07 -5.60 5.02
C ALA A 169 -20.31 -6.16 6.43
N ASN A 170 -19.35 -6.92 6.97
CA ASN A 170 -19.46 -7.57 8.28
C ASN A 170 -18.58 -6.90 9.35
N ASP A 171 -18.02 -5.71 9.09
CA ASP A 171 -17.20 -5.02 10.08
C ASP A 171 -18.04 -4.68 11.32
N PRO A 172 -17.60 -5.07 12.53
CA PRO A 172 -18.40 -4.88 13.75
C PRO A 172 -18.64 -3.41 14.10
N ASN A 173 -17.90 -2.50 13.48
CA ASN A 173 -18.12 -1.06 13.66
C ASN A 173 -19.14 -0.49 12.67
N GLY A 174 -19.56 -1.29 11.68
CA GLY A 174 -20.54 -0.91 10.66
C GLY A 174 -20.08 0.20 9.69
N ARG A 175 -18.87 0.73 9.88
CA ARG A 175 -18.32 1.81 9.06
C ARG A 175 -16.79 1.82 9.10
N ILE A 176 -16.18 2.03 7.95
CA ILE A 176 -14.71 2.16 7.77
C ILE A 176 -14.41 3.64 7.58
N ASN A 177 -13.68 4.24 8.52
CA ASN A 177 -13.32 5.65 8.42
C ASN A 177 -12.22 5.88 7.36
N LEU A 178 -11.28 4.95 7.23
CA LEU A 178 -10.25 5.01 6.20
C LEU A 178 -9.95 3.61 5.64
N LEU A 179 -10.05 3.47 4.34
CA LEU A 179 -9.50 2.35 3.58
C LEU A 179 -8.19 2.80 2.92
N LYS A 180 -7.05 2.25 3.35
CA LYS A 180 -5.81 2.33 2.57
C LYS A 180 -5.78 1.10 1.66
N LEU A 181 -5.58 1.30 0.36
CA LEU A 181 -5.59 0.25 -0.64
C LEU A 181 -4.34 0.36 -1.53
N ASP A 182 -3.43 -0.58 -1.38
CA ASP A 182 -2.15 -0.63 -2.08
C ASP A 182 -1.77 -2.11 -2.20
N ILE A 183 -2.35 -2.77 -3.20
CA ILE A 183 -2.37 -4.23 -3.39
C ILE A 183 -1.82 -4.67 -4.74
N GLU A 184 -0.95 -3.82 -5.28
CA GLU A 184 -0.08 -4.12 -6.41
C GLU A 184 -0.81 -4.64 -7.67
N GLY A 185 -1.80 -3.84 -8.12
CA GLY A 185 -2.49 -4.05 -9.39
C GLY A 185 -3.82 -4.79 -9.29
N ALA A 186 -4.30 -5.09 -8.08
CA ALA A 186 -5.62 -5.67 -7.84
C ALA A 186 -6.69 -4.62 -7.48
N GLU A 187 -6.34 -3.34 -7.40
CA GLU A 187 -7.16 -2.24 -6.86
C GLU A 187 -8.49 -2.11 -7.59
N ASP A 188 -8.48 -2.11 -8.93
CA ASP A 188 -9.68 -1.98 -9.77
C ASP A 188 -10.67 -3.12 -9.53
N ALA A 189 -10.18 -4.37 -9.59
CA ALA A 189 -11.02 -5.54 -9.44
C ALA A 189 -11.65 -5.62 -8.04
N VAL A 190 -10.83 -5.36 -7.01
CA VAL A 190 -11.26 -5.42 -5.61
C VAL A 190 -12.22 -4.28 -5.29
N LEU A 191 -11.93 -3.06 -5.74
CA LEU A 191 -12.79 -1.91 -5.49
C LEU A 191 -14.13 -2.03 -6.24
N ALA A 192 -14.12 -2.56 -7.47
CA ALA A 192 -15.35 -2.83 -8.24
C ALA A 192 -16.24 -3.87 -7.53
N ASP A 193 -15.65 -4.93 -6.95
CA ASP A 193 -16.40 -5.90 -6.15
C ASP A 193 -17.00 -5.26 -4.88
N CYS A 194 -16.33 -4.26 -4.32
CA CYS A 194 -16.78 -3.52 -3.14
C CYS A 194 -17.92 -2.52 -3.42
N GLU A 195 -18.31 -2.28 -4.69
CA GLU A 195 -19.31 -1.25 -5.03
C GLU A 195 -20.56 -1.29 -4.16
N PRO A 196 -21.17 -2.45 -3.84
CA PRO A 196 -22.38 -2.52 -2.99
C PRO A 196 -22.19 -2.09 -1.53
N VAL A 197 -20.97 -1.90 -1.07
CA VAL A 197 -20.63 -1.55 0.32
C VAL A 197 -19.78 -0.28 0.42
N LEU A 198 -19.53 0.42 -0.69
CA LEU A 198 -18.75 1.65 -0.69
C LEU A 198 -19.38 2.77 0.14
N ASP A 199 -20.70 2.73 0.37
CA ASP A 199 -21.41 3.66 1.24
C ASP A 199 -21.01 3.52 2.72
N GLN A 200 -20.40 2.41 3.11
CA GLN A 200 -19.85 2.18 4.45
C GLN A 200 -18.44 2.72 4.64
N ILE A 201 -17.84 3.36 3.63
CA ILE A 201 -16.48 3.91 3.67
C ILE A 201 -16.52 5.43 3.63
N ASP A 202 -15.83 6.10 4.56
CA ASP A 202 -15.74 7.57 4.61
C ASP A 202 -14.67 8.11 3.67
N ALA A 203 -13.49 7.51 3.71
CA ALA A 203 -12.34 7.93 2.91
C ALA A 203 -11.52 6.74 2.41
N ILE A 204 -10.89 6.93 1.27
CA ILE A 204 -10.00 5.97 0.64
C ILE A 204 -8.70 6.70 0.28
N VAL A 205 -7.57 6.11 0.62
CA VAL A 205 -6.27 6.45 0.04
C VAL A 205 -5.74 5.20 -0.66
N MET A 206 -5.43 5.31 -1.93
CA MET A 206 -4.93 4.17 -2.69
C MET A 206 -3.73 4.56 -3.54
N ASP A 207 -2.79 3.62 -3.70
CA ASP A 207 -1.82 3.66 -4.77
C ASP A 207 -2.33 2.77 -5.91
N LEU A 208 -2.74 3.41 -6.99
CA LEU A 208 -3.37 2.76 -8.13
C LEU A 208 -2.32 2.42 -9.18
N HIS A 209 -2.12 1.13 -9.43
CA HIS A 209 -1.06 0.62 -10.28
C HIS A 209 -1.57 0.32 -11.69
N GLU A 210 -0.89 0.86 -12.70
CA GLU A 210 -1.15 0.59 -14.11
C GLU A 210 -0.04 -0.29 -14.70
N PHE A 211 -0.18 -1.60 -14.53
CA PHE A 211 0.80 -2.60 -14.96
C PHE A 211 0.53 -3.22 -16.32
N ASP A 212 -0.63 -2.95 -16.91
CA ASP A 212 -0.98 -3.39 -18.26
C ASP A 212 -1.38 -2.19 -19.14
N PRO A 213 -0.61 -1.84 -20.17
CA PRO A 213 -0.95 -0.70 -21.02
C PRO A 213 -2.22 -0.91 -21.86
N LEU A 214 -2.71 -2.16 -21.97
CA LEU A 214 -3.92 -2.51 -22.71
C LEU A 214 -5.17 -2.54 -21.82
N VAL A 215 -5.00 -2.65 -20.50
CA VAL A 215 -6.08 -2.73 -19.53
C VAL A 215 -5.91 -1.62 -18.51
N ARG A 216 -6.48 -0.44 -18.82
CA ARG A 216 -6.39 0.73 -17.94
C ARG A 216 -7.37 0.65 -16.78
N GLN A 217 -6.85 0.71 -15.57
CA GLN A 217 -7.62 0.65 -14.32
C GLN A 217 -8.12 2.04 -13.92
N ALA A 218 -7.29 3.07 -14.03
CA ALA A 218 -7.58 4.40 -13.52
C ALA A 218 -8.92 4.99 -13.98
N PRO A 219 -9.30 4.95 -15.27
CA PRO A 219 -10.59 5.48 -15.70
C PRO A 219 -11.77 4.80 -15.01
N ARG A 220 -11.71 3.47 -14.82
CA ARG A 220 -12.79 2.69 -14.18
C ARG A 220 -12.88 2.99 -12.69
N VAL A 221 -11.75 3.08 -12.01
CA VAL A 221 -11.69 3.41 -10.59
C VAL A 221 -12.21 4.81 -10.32
N LEU A 222 -11.78 5.81 -11.09
CA LEU A 222 -12.23 7.20 -10.93
C LEU A 222 -13.73 7.37 -11.24
N GLU A 223 -14.24 6.66 -12.25
CA GLU A 223 -15.67 6.62 -12.55
C GLU A 223 -16.46 5.96 -11.42
N LEU A 224 -15.98 4.82 -10.90
CA LEU A 224 -16.58 4.11 -9.77
C LEU A 224 -16.70 5.02 -8.54
N LEU A 225 -15.62 5.71 -8.18
CA LEU A 225 -15.62 6.66 -7.06
C LEU A 225 -16.64 7.78 -7.27
N THR A 226 -16.65 8.39 -8.46
CA THR A 226 -17.57 9.49 -8.78
C THR A 226 -19.05 9.06 -8.68
N ARG A 227 -19.41 7.93 -9.31
CA ARG A 227 -20.82 7.47 -9.31
C ARG A 227 -21.30 7.00 -7.93
N ASN A 228 -20.34 6.66 -7.04
CA ASN A 228 -20.65 6.30 -5.66
C ASN A 228 -20.54 7.48 -4.67
N GLY A 229 -20.48 8.72 -5.18
CA GLY A 229 -20.57 9.94 -4.37
C GLY A 229 -19.28 10.33 -3.64
N PHE A 230 -18.12 9.83 -4.09
CA PHE A 230 -16.83 10.31 -3.61
C PHE A 230 -16.37 11.54 -4.41
N THR A 231 -15.85 12.53 -3.69
CA THR A 231 -14.91 13.52 -4.25
C THR A 231 -13.51 12.93 -4.18
N TYR A 232 -12.66 13.23 -5.15
CA TYR A 232 -11.28 12.73 -5.11
C TYR A 232 -10.27 13.76 -5.58
N ALA A 233 -9.03 13.59 -5.13
CA ALA A 233 -7.84 14.24 -5.65
C ALA A 233 -6.86 13.16 -6.12
N VAL A 234 -6.11 13.46 -7.16
CA VAL A 234 -5.00 12.65 -7.63
C VAL A 234 -3.73 13.40 -7.31
N ASP A 235 -2.90 12.76 -6.52
CA ASP A 235 -1.55 13.22 -6.24
C ASP A 235 -0.57 12.25 -6.85
N GLU A 236 0.66 12.66 -6.92
CA GLU A 236 1.80 11.84 -7.29
C GLU A 236 1.55 10.91 -8.50
N PHE A 237 2.34 11.07 -9.51
CA PHE A 237 2.36 10.20 -10.67
C PHE A 237 3.77 9.64 -10.80
N VAL A 238 3.91 8.33 -10.56
CA VAL A 238 5.21 7.64 -10.55
C VAL A 238 5.34 6.75 -11.76
N PRO A 239 6.16 7.11 -12.76
CA PRO A 239 6.50 6.22 -13.87
C PRO A 239 7.20 4.97 -13.35
N GLN A 240 6.89 3.81 -13.93
CA GLN A 240 7.45 2.50 -13.58
C GLN A 240 8.40 2.01 -14.71
N PRO A 241 9.55 2.69 -14.96
CA PRO A 241 10.40 2.38 -16.10
C PRO A 241 11.16 1.06 -15.97
N TRP A 242 11.24 0.50 -14.77
CA TRP A 242 11.89 -0.79 -14.49
C TRP A 242 11.05 -2.00 -14.84
N ARG A 243 9.76 -1.83 -15.06
CA ARG A 243 8.90 -2.90 -15.58
C ARG A 243 9.05 -2.97 -17.10
N PRO A 244 9.30 -4.15 -17.68
CA PRO A 244 9.43 -4.26 -19.12
C PRO A 244 8.15 -3.82 -19.81
N PRO A 245 8.24 -3.05 -20.91
CA PRO A 245 7.06 -2.68 -21.69
C PRO A 245 6.39 -3.94 -22.25
N VAL A 246 5.09 -4.07 -22.06
CA VAL A 246 4.31 -5.23 -22.51
C VAL A 246 4.30 -5.40 -24.02
N ALA A 247 4.55 -4.34 -24.78
CA ALA A 247 4.72 -4.40 -26.23
C ALA A 247 5.64 -3.25 -26.70
N PRO A 248 6.90 -3.52 -27.02
CA PRO A 248 7.77 -2.52 -27.63
C PRO A 248 7.17 -2.05 -28.97
N GLY A 249 6.98 -0.75 -29.12
CA GLY A 249 6.61 -0.16 -30.42
C GLY A 249 5.12 0.19 -30.62
N THR A 250 4.25 -0.03 -29.64
CA THR A 250 2.82 0.31 -29.76
C THR A 250 2.50 1.77 -29.42
N ALA A 251 3.34 2.46 -28.64
CA ALA A 251 3.12 3.85 -28.28
C ALA A 251 3.76 4.79 -29.29
N PRO A 252 3.01 5.79 -29.82
CA PRO A 252 3.55 6.77 -30.77
C PRO A 252 4.49 7.79 -30.11
N PHE A 253 4.66 7.74 -28.80
CA PHE A 253 5.49 8.64 -28.01
C PHE A 253 6.71 7.91 -27.45
N PRO A 254 7.88 7.95 -28.11
CA PRO A 254 9.07 7.25 -27.65
C PRO A 254 9.54 7.79 -26.28
N GLY A 255 10.06 6.91 -25.44
CA GLY A 255 10.61 7.26 -24.12
C GLY A 255 9.58 7.61 -23.06
N LYS A 256 8.28 7.37 -23.28
CA LYS A 256 7.25 7.52 -22.24
C LYS A 256 6.99 6.22 -21.54
N ALA A 257 6.91 6.28 -20.22
CA ALA A 257 6.49 5.13 -19.42
C ALA A 257 5.02 4.84 -19.73
N LEU A 258 4.74 3.59 -20.13
CA LEU A 258 3.37 3.11 -20.30
C LEU A 258 2.80 2.55 -18.99
N LEU A 259 3.68 2.22 -18.05
CA LEU A 259 3.37 1.67 -16.74
C LEU A 259 3.67 2.73 -15.70
N TRP A 260 2.76 2.90 -14.76
CA TRP A 260 2.85 3.93 -13.73
C TRP A 260 1.93 3.60 -12.55
N SER A 261 2.17 4.25 -11.42
CA SER A 261 1.22 4.32 -10.32
C SER A 261 0.82 5.76 -10.05
N MET A 262 -0.29 5.95 -9.37
CA MET A 262 -0.75 7.25 -8.88
C MET A 262 -1.45 7.09 -7.54
N THR A 263 -1.22 8.06 -6.65
CA THR A 263 -1.97 8.13 -5.39
C THR A 263 -3.32 8.81 -5.62
N VAL A 264 -4.40 8.12 -5.28
CA VAL A 264 -5.77 8.65 -5.29
C VAL A 264 -6.25 8.79 -3.85
N ARG A 265 -6.70 10.00 -3.49
CA ARG A 265 -7.40 10.27 -2.23
C ARG A 265 -8.85 10.57 -2.52
N ALA A 266 -9.76 9.78 -1.97
CA ALA A 266 -11.19 9.95 -2.15
C ALA A 266 -11.90 10.04 -0.81
N TRP A 267 -12.94 10.89 -0.73
CA TRP A 267 -13.70 11.10 0.50
C TRP A 267 -15.15 11.44 0.21
N ARG A 268 -16.01 11.22 1.18
CA ARG A 268 -17.38 11.69 1.15
C ARG A 268 -17.50 13.04 1.83
N ALA A 269 -18.35 13.93 1.27
CA ALA A 269 -18.65 15.24 1.85
C ALA A 269 -19.57 15.12 3.08
#